data_3234398c87a294dc191c0900ba2609cb
#
_entry.id   3234398c87a294dc191c0900ba2609cb
#
_cell.length_a   1.000
_cell.length_b   1.000
_cell.length_c   1.000
_cell.angle_alpha   90.00
_cell.angle_beta   90.00
_cell.angle_gamma   90.00
#
_symmetry.space_group_name_H-M   'P 1'
#
loop_
_entity.id
_entity.type
_entity.pdbx_description
1 polymer ?
#
loop_
_entity_poly.entity_id
_entity_poly.type
_entity_poly.pdbx_seq_one_letter_code
_entity_poly.pdbx_strand_id
1 'polypeptide(L)'
;MAAKANTVEDKHTGIYVNRELSWLKFNERVLEEAENEKVPLCERMSFLSIYQSNLDEFFMVRVGSLEDMKLLPGDNRENKTNMTPQEQIDAILKRVNVLNDRKDTIYTHVMELVAKEGVHLVSFRDLSKADGKYLEDYFRREVLPLLSLMIVGRKQPFPFLKGQEIYALAILGTKSGKEKIGIIPCSSEMIPRLIPVPGLESTYMLLEELILHFLPAAFSGYKVLEKSVLRVTRNADIDVNKVYDEDLNYRDQMAQVVKLRKKLAPVRLELTRDIAPKMVDTVCNYLELTKDQVFYSKAQIGRAS
;
A
#
# COMPACT_ATOMS: atom_id res chain seq x y z
N MET A 1 -14.32 37.95 43.48
CA MET A 1 -13.07 38.23 42.74
C MET A 1 -13.01 37.27 41.57
N ALA A 2 -13.27 37.77 40.38
CA ALA A 2 -13.25 36.97 39.14
C ALA A 2 -11.80 36.89 38.61
N ALA A 3 -11.27 35.71 38.49
CA ALA A 3 -9.96 35.47 37.86
C ALA A 3 -10.05 35.81 36.39
N LYS A 4 -9.26 36.82 35.95
CA LYS A 4 -9.07 37.13 34.54
C LYS A 4 -8.30 35.98 33.90
N ALA A 5 -8.96 35.28 32.98
CA ALA A 5 -8.29 34.40 32.05
C ALA A 5 -7.38 35.25 31.16
N ASN A 6 -6.07 35.12 31.32
CA ASN A 6 -5.08 35.67 30.41
C ASN A 6 -5.18 34.85 29.09
N THR A 7 -5.88 35.37 28.12
CA THR A 7 -5.75 34.97 26.72
C THR A 7 -4.38 35.47 26.25
N VAL A 8 -3.40 34.56 26.24
CA VAL A 8 -2.14 34.80 25.49
C VAL A 8 -2.54 34.72 24.02
N GLU A 9 -2.73 35.88 23.38
CA GLU A 9 -2.83 35.97 21.93
C GLU A 9 -1.56 35.34 21.33
N ASP A 10 -1.73 34.24 20.62
CA ASP A 10 -0.63 33.52 20.01
C ASP A 10 -0.06 34.36 18.85
N LYS A 11 0.98 35.17 19.15
CA LYS A 11 1.68 36.07 18.21
C LYS A 11 2.42 35.35 17.09
N HIS A 12 2.29 33.99 16.97
CA HIS A 12 3.05 33.15 16.07
C HIS A 12 2.21 32.44 15.01
N THR A 13 0.91 32.72 14.89
CA THR A 13 0.07 32.18 13.82
C THR A 13 0.62 32.57 12.45
N GLY A 14 1.07 31.58 11.67
CA GLY A 14 1.62 31.78 10.32
C GLY A 14 3.14 31.77 10.20
N ILE A 15 3.91 31.81 11.31
CA ILE A 15 5.39 31.75 11.29
C ILE A 15 5.89 30.32 11.22
N TYR A 16 5.19 29.40 11.89
CA TYR A 16 5.58 28.00 11.95
C TYR A 16 4.78 27.14 10.96
N VAL A 17 5.45 26.18 10.37
CA VAL A 17 4.83 25.12 9.56
C VAL A 17 4.64 23.88 10.45
N ASN A 18 3.52 23.17 10.31
CA ASN A 18 3.30 21.92 11.00
C ASN A 18 4.46 20.96 10.74
N ARG A 19 4.91 20.26 11.78
CA ARG A 19 6.08 19.38 11.73
C ARG A 19 5.94 18.26 10.69
N GLU A 20 4.78 17.66 10.59
CA GLU A 20 4.52 16.54 9.68
C GLU A 20 4.47 17.03 8.22
N LEU A 21 3.90 18.19 7.96
CA LEU A 21 3.94 18.82 6.64
C LEU A 21 5.36 19.28 6.24
N SER A 22 6.16 19.72 7.22
CA SER A 22 7.57 20.02 7.01
C SER A 22 8.38 18.77 6.65
N TRP A 23 8.08 17.64 7.30
CA TRP A 23 8.69 16.35 6.97
C TRP A 23 8.34 15.90 5.54
N LEU A 24 7.10 16.08 5.10
CA LEU A 24 6.72 15.78 3.70
C LEU A 24 7.49 16.64 2.69
N LYS A 25 7.80 17.92 3.02
CA LYS A 25 8.69 18.75 2.18
C LYS A 25 10.12 18.21 2.13
N PHE A 26 10.62 17.64 3.24
CA PHE A 26 11.92 16.97 3.22
C PHE A 26 11.89 15.75 2.28
N ASN A 27 10.88 14.89 2.40
CA ASN A 27 10.76 13.72 1.53
C ASN A 27 10.53 14.09 0.05
N GLU A 28 9.89 15.23 -0.21
CA GLU A 28 9.77 15.79 -1.56
C GLU A 28 11.13 16.11 -2.18
N ARG A 29 12.10 16.60 -1.39
CA ARG A 29 13.47 16.82 -1.87
C ARG A 29 14.17 15.54 -2.30
N VAL A 30 13.87 14.41 -1.64
CA VAL A 30 14.35 13.08 -2.10
C VAL A 30 13.75 12.74 -3.47
N LEU A 31 12.49 13.10 -3.69
CA LEU A 31 11.84 12.91 -5.00
C LEU A 31 12.42 13.83 -6.09
N GLU A 32 12.86 15.05 -5.73
CA GLU A 32 13.55 15.97 -6.64
C GLU A 32 14.88 15.38 -7.17
N GLU A 33 15.61 14.63 -6.34
CA GLU A 33 16.83 13.95 -6.78
C GLU A 33 16.52 12.84 -7.81
N ALA A 34 15.37 12.15 -7.67
CA ALA A 34 14.91 11.19 -8.67
C ALA A 34 14.50 11.86 -10.00
N GLU A 35 14.04 13.10 -9.95
CA GLU A 35 13.64 13.89 -11.12
C GLU A 35 14.87 14.51 -11.84
N ASN A 36 15.95 14.77 -11.10
CA ASN A 36 17.12 15.47 -11.60
C ASN A 36 17.91 14.64 -12.62
N GLU A 37 17.94 15.09 -13.87
CA GLU A 37 18.61 14.40 -14.99
C GLU A 37 20.16 14.35 -14.84
N LYS A 38 20.76 15.16 -13.97
CA LYS A 38 22.20 15.12 -13.69
C LYS A 38 22.57 13.95 -12.77
N VAL A 39 21.60 13.35 -12.11
CA VAL A 39 21.80 12.18 -11.25
C VAL A 39 21.82 10.93 -12.13
N PRO A 40 22.78 9.99 -11.95
CA PRO A 40 22.82 8.74 -12.69
C PRO A 40 21.51 7.95 -12.59
N LEU A 41 21.11 7.25 -13.67
CA LEU A 41 19.81 6.61 -13.79
C LEU A 41 19.51 5.61 -12.66
N CYS A 42 20.48 4.77 -12.28
CA CYS A 42 20.32 3.82 -11.18
C CYS A 42 20.13 4.51 -9.83
N GLU A 43 20.80 5.64 -9.61
CA GLU A 43 20.62 6.45 -8.40
C GLU A 43 19.23 7.10 -8.38
N ARG A 44 18.71 7.56 -9.52
CA ARG A 44 17.34 8.07 -9.62
C ARG A 44 16.30 7.01 -9.24
N MET A 45 16.51 5.75 -9.66
CA MET A 45 15.68 4.61 -9.20
C MET A 45 15.79 4.40 -7.69
N SER A 46 17.01 4.50 -7.15
CA SER A 46 17.26 4.39 -5.71
C SER A 46 16.54 5.49 -4.93
N PHE A 47 16.56 6.73 -5.41
CA PHE A 47 15.83 7.84 -4.77
C PHE A 47 14.30 7.64 -4.80
N LEU A 48 13.73 7.07 -5.87
CA LEU A 48 12.31 6.68 -5.90
C LEU A 48 11.99 5.64 -4.82
N SER A 49 12.86 4.64 -4.65
CA SER A 49 12.73 3.61 -3.62
C SER A 49 12.85 4.20 -2.21
N ILE A 50 13.82 5.09 -1.98
CA ILE A 50 14.01 5.80 -0.71
C ILE A 50 12.79 6.66 -0.38
N TYR A 51 12.27 7.43 -1.35
CA TYR A 51 11.06 8.22 -1.18
C TYR A 51 9.88 7.37 -0.71
N GLN A 52 9.65 6.23 -1.36
CA GLN A 52 8.55 5.34 -1.01
C GLN A 52 8.76 4.71 0.37
N SER A 53 9.97 4.27 0.68
CA SER A 53 10.33 3.70 1.99
C SER A 53 10.11 4.70 3.12
N ASN A 54 10.58 5.94 2.94
CA ASN A 54 10.37 7.03 3.89
C ASN A 54 8.88 7.32 4.09
N LEU A 55 8.10 7.33 2.99
CA LEU A 55 6.65 7.57 3.07
C LEU A 55 5.94 6.44 3.82
N ASP A 56 6.34 5.20 3.60
CA ASP A 56 5.79 4.04 4.31
C ASP A 56 6.03 4.16 5.83
N GLU A 57 7.26 4.45 6.23
CA GLU A 57 7.62 4.65 7.64
C GLU A 57 6.86 5.84 8.25
N PHE A 58 6.72 6.93 7.49
CA PHE A 58 5.94 8.10 7.92
C PHE A 58 4.48 7.74 8.22
N PHE A 59 3.84 6.97 7.36
CA PHE A 59 2.47 6.50 7.60
C PHE A 59 2.41 5.56 8.81
N MET A 60 3.35 4.62 8.92
CA MET A 60 3.39 3.67 10.02
C MET A 60 3.56 4.37 11.37
N VAL A 61 4.50 5.32 11.46
CA VAL A 61 4.90 5.92 12.73
C VAL A 61 4.13 7.21 13.01
N ARG A 62 4.14 8.16 12.06
CA ARG A 62 3.58 9.51 12.30
C ARG A 62 2.08 9.56 12.13
N VAL A 63 1.57 9.07 11.00
CA VAL A 63 0.12 9.04 10.78
C VAL A 63 -0.54 8.08 11.75
N GLY A 64 0.09 6.93 12.02
CA GLY A 64 -0.36 6.00 13.05
C GLY A 64 -0.48 6.65 14.43
N SER A 65 0.53 7.41 14.85
CA SER A 65 0.47 8.15 16.13
C SER A 65 -0.64 9.21 16.16
N LEU A 66 -0.89 9.90 15.03
CA LEU A 66 -1.99 10.87 14.94
C LEU A 66 -3.36 10.18 15.03
N GLU A 67 -3.52 9.00 14.41
CA GLU A 67 -4.75 8.19 14.53
C GLU A 67 -4.97 7.75 15.99
N ASP A 68 -3.92 7.33 16.71
CA ASP A 68 -4.00 6.98 18.11
C ASP A 68 -4.38 8.21 18.97
N MET A 69 -3.82 9.38 18.68
CA MET A 69 -4.13 10.63 19.39
C MET A 69 -5.59 11.06 19.25
N LYS A 70 -6.27 10.75 18.15
CA LYS A 70 -7.71 11.01 17.97
C LYS A 70 -8.56 10.27 19.00
N LEU A 71 -8.07 9.14 19.52
CA LEU A 71 -8.80 8.30 20.47
C LEU A 71 -8.57 8.73 21.93
N LEU A 72 -7.62 9.61 22.19
CA LEU A 72 -7.30 10.08 23.53
C LEU A 72 -8.26 11.20 23.96
N PRO A 73 -8.72 11.22 25.22
CA PRO A 73 -9.51 12.32 25.75
C PRO A 73 -8.68 13.60 25.86
N GLY A 74 -9.31 14.75 25.62
CA GLY A 74 -8.67 16.07 25.75
C GLY A 74 -8.42 16.76 24.41
N ASP A 75 -7.89 17.99 24.48
CA ASP A 75 -7.52 18.77 23.30
C ASP A 75 -6.06 18.47 22.93
N ASN A 76 -5.86 17.51 22.04
CA ASN A 76 -4.54 17.00 21.61
C ASN A 76 -3.98 17.81 20.42
N ARG A 77 -4.06 19.14 20.50
CA ARG A 77 -3.56 20.02 19.42
C ARG A 77 -2.04 20.10 19.40
N GLU A 78 -1.51 20.25 18.19
CA GLU A 78 -0.10 20.53 17.98
C GLU A 78 0.25 21.95 18.48
N ASN A 79 1.36 22.08 19.20
CA ASN A 79 1.68 23.29 20.00
C ASN A 79 2.15 24.51 19.19
N LYS A 80 2.43 24.39 17.88
CA LYS A 80 2.94 25.48 17.02
C LYS A 80 1.88 25.99 16.05
N THR A 81 1.13 25.09 15.45
CA THR A 81 0.12 25.41 14.43
C THR A 81 -1.30 25.27 14.96
N ASN A 82 -1.45 24.80 16.20
CA ASN A 82 -2.74 24.59 16.87
C ASN A 82 -3.70 23.62 16.09
N MET A 83 -3.17 22.80 15.19
CA MET A 83 -3.94 21.82 14.43
C MET A 83 -4.29 20.63 15.31
N THR A 84 -5.55 20.17 15.21
CA THR A 84 -5.98 18.90 15.78
C THR A 84 -5.32 17.72 15.06
N PRO A 85 -5.27 16.50 15.64
CA PRO A 85 -4.79 15.32 14.94
C PRO A 85 -5.52 15.07 13.62
N GLN A 86 -6.83 15.29 13.56
CA GLN A 86 -7.61 15.12 12.32
C GLN A 86 -7.23 16.14 11.25
N GLU A 87 -7.12 17.42 11.60
CA GLU A 87 -6.69 18.48 10.67
C GLU A 87 -5.28 18.21 10.11
N GLN A 88 -4.38 17.65 10.93
CA GLN A 88 -3.05 17.25 10.47
C GLN A 88 -3.14 16.09 9.49
N ILE A 89 -3.93 15.04 9.79
CA ILE A 89 -4.13 13.89 8.90
C ILE A 89 -4.72 14.36 7.57
N ASP A 90 -5.77 15.18 7.56
CA ASP A 90 -6.40 15.67 6.35
C ASP A 90 -5.42 16.45 5.46
N ALA A 91 -4.59 17.30 6.08
CA ALA A 91 -3.56 18.06 5.37
C ALA A 91 -2.46 17.13 4.81
N ILE A 92 -2.05 16.10 5.57
CA ILE A 92 -1.09 15.07 5.14
C ILE A 92 -1.65 14.31 3.92
N LEU A 93 -2.86 13.76 4.00
CA LEU A 93 -3.48 12.98 2.94
C LEU A 93 -3.59 13.79 1.65
N LYS A 94 -4.03 15.06 1.76
CA LYS A 94 -4.08 15.99 0.63
C LYS A 94 -2.70 16.22 0.00
N ARG A 95 -1.67 16.43 0.81
CA ARG A 95 -0.30 16.66 0.32
C ARG A 95 0.27 15.40 -0.34
N VAL A 96 0.07 14.24 0.27
CA VAL A 96 0.56 12.94 -0.25
C VAL A 96 -0.07 12.61 -1.59
N ASN A 97 -1.36 12.94 -1.84
CA ASN A 97 -1.97 12.75 -3.15
C ASN A 97 -1.21 13.51 -4.24
N VAL A 98 -0.88 14.79 -4.00
CA VAL A 98 -0.09 15.59 -4.96
C VAL A 98 1.30 14.99 -5.19
N LEU A 99 1.95 14.52 -4.13
CA LEU A 99 3.29 13.93 -4.23
C LEU A 99 3.26 12.56 -4.93
N ASN A 100 2.20 11.77 -4.77
CA ASN A 100 2.03 10.51 -5.48
C ASN A 100 1.87 10.71 -7.00
N ASP A 101 1.08 11.69 -7.44
CA ASP A 101 0.96 12.02 -8.85
C ASP A 101 2.32 12.40 -9.46
N ARG A 102 3.10 13.21 -8.72
CA ARG A 102 4.47 13.58 -9.13
C ARG A 102 5.38 12.35 -9.17
N LYS A 103 5.37 11.52 -8.13
CA LYS A 103 6.13 10.26 -8.06
C LYS A 103 5.82 9.37 -9.25
N ASP A 104 4.55 9.17 -9.58
CA ASP A 104 4.13 8.30 -10.68
C ASP A 104 4.62 8.83 -12.04
N THR A 105 4.62 10.16 -12.22
CA THR A 105 5.18 10.81 -13.42
C THR A 105 6.67 10.57 -13.54
N ILE A 106 7.43 10.80 -12.46
CA ILE A 106 8.89 10.59 -12.42
C ILE A 106 9.22 9.11 -12.64
N TYR A 107 8.49 8.20 -11.97
CA TYR A 107 8.68 6.76 -12.14
C TYR A 107 8.49 6.33 -13.59
N THR A 108 7.43 6.79 -14.25
CA THR A 108 7.17 6.47 -15.67
C THR A 108 8.32 6.93 -16.53
N HIS A 109 8.80 8.16 -16.36
CA HIS A 109 9.91 8.70 -17.13
C HIS A 109 11.22 7.93 -16.86
N VAL A 110 11.53 7.62 -15.60
CA VAL A 110 12.73 6.85 -15.25
C VAL A 110 12.66 5.45 -15.87
N MET A 111 11.51 4.78 -15.86
CA MET A 111 11.35 3.46 -16.48
C MET A 111 11.46 3.49 -18.00
N GLU A 112 11.05 4.57 -18.67
CA GLU A 112 11.30 4.77 -20.10
C GLU A 112 12.80 4.88 -20.41
N LEU A 113 13.57 5.54 -19.53
CA LEU A 113 15.03 5.61 -19.67
C LEU A 113 15.69 4.25 -19.42
N VAL A 114 15.24 3.52 -18.39
CA VAL A 114 15.69 2.15 -18.10
C VAL A 114 15.45 1.21 -19.29
N ALA A 115 14.30 1.36 -19.95
CA ALA A 115 14.00 0.58 -21.15
C ALA A 115 14.95 0.91 -22.33
N LYS A 116 15.41 2.16 -22.47
CA LYS A 116 16.42 2.55 -23.47
C LYS A 116 17.79 1.93 -23.19
N GLU A 117 18.09 1.66 -21.92
CA GLU A 117 19.29 0.92 -21.51
C GLU A 117 19.14 -0.61 -21.64
N GLY A 118 18.02 -1.09 -22.20
CA GLY A 118 17.79 -2.49 -22.53
C GLY A 118 17.17 -3.33 -21.41
N VAL A 119 16.72 -2.71 -20.30
CA VAL A 119 16.00 -3.43 -19.24
C VAL A 119 14.52 -3.13 -19.33
N HIS A 120 13.70 -4.16 -19.54
CA HIS A 120 12.27 -4.01 -19.81
C HIS A 120 11.40 -4.65 -18.75
N LEU A 121 10.41 -3.90 -18.23
CA LEU A 121 9.28 -4.45 -17.53
C LEU A 121 8.10 -4.52 -18.51
N VAL A 122 7.59 -5.74 -18.73
CA VAL A 122 6.56 -5.99 -19.73
C VAL A 122 5.23 -6.42 -19.11
N SER A 123 4.16 -6.16 -19.84
CA SER A 123 2.82 -6.70 -19.60
C SER A 123 2.48 -7.78 -20.61
N PHE A 124 1.39 -8.51 -20.41
CA PHE A 124 0.93 -9.50 -21.40
C PHE A 124 0.60 -8.91 -22.78
N ARG A 125 0.37 -7.59 -22.86
CA ARG A 125 0.10 -6.91 -24.15
C ARG A 125 1.33 -6.77 -25.01
N ASP A 126 2.50 -6.81 -24.38
CA ASP A 126 3.80 -6.58 -25.01
C ASP A 126 4.47 -7.88 -25.46
N LEU A 127 3.87 -9.03 -25.13
CA LEU A 127 4.45 -10.35 -25.37
C LEU A 127 3.99 -10.98 -26.68
N SER A 128 4.88 -11.79 -27.25
CA SER A 128 4.50 -12.71 -28.33
C SER A 128 3.56 -13.81 -27.81
N LYS A 129 2.85 -14.48 -28.72
CA LYS A 129 1.99 -15.63 -28.35
C LYS A 129 2.80 -16.78 -27.73
N ALA A 130 4.05 -16.97 -28.16
CA ALA A 130 4.93 -18.02 -27.65
C ALA A 130 5.33 -17.74 -26.20
N ASP A 131 5.75 -16.49 -25.90
CA ASP A 131 6.15 -16.07 -24.56
C ASP A 131 4.96 -16.08 -23.60
N GLY A 132 3.80 -15.61 -24.06
CA GLY A 132 2.54 -15.69 -23.30
C GLY A 132 2.15 -17.10 -22.93
N LYS A 133 2.34 -18.08 -23.86
CA LYS A 133 2.09 -19.51 -23.58
C LYS A 133 3.10 -20.08 -22.58
N TYR A 134 4.35 -19.72 -22.69
CA TYR A 134 5.36 -20.13 -21.70
C TYR A 134 4.99 -19.63 -20.30
N LEU A 135 4.62 -18.35 -20.16
CA LEU A 135 4.21 -17.79 -18.88
C LEU A 135 2.93 -18.40 -18.34
N GLU A 136 2.00 -18.82 -19.22
CA GLU A 136 0.82 -19.61 -18.80
C GLU A 136 1.23 -20.96 -18.23
N ASP A 137 2.10 -21.68 -18.90
CA ASP A 137 2.60 -22.98 -18.46
C ASP A 137 3.40 -22.85 -17.15
N TYR A 138 4.24 -21.81 -17.03
CA TYR A 138 4.96 -21.48 -15.81
C TYR A 138 3.99 -21.16 -14.67
N PHE A 139 2.99 -20.30 -14.89
CA PHE A 139 1.98 -19.99 -13.90
C PHE A 139 1.25 -21.24 -13.41
N ARG A 140 0.81 -22.11 -14.30
CA ARG A 140 0.05 -23.31 -13.94
C ARG A 140 0.85 -24.34 -13.17
N ARG A 141 2.14 -24.50 -13.49
CA ARG A 141 3.01 -25.51 -12.87
C ARG A 141 3.69 -25.05 -11.60
N GLU A 142 4.21 -23.82 -11.61
CA GLU A 142 5.10 -23.34 -10.57
C GLU A 142 4.42 -22.33 -9.62
N VAL A 143 3.54 -21.46 -10.13
CA VAL A 143 2.96 -20.38 -9.34
C VAL A 143 1.65 -20.79 -8.69
N LEU A 144 0.69 -21.24 -9.49
CA LEU A 144 -0.67 -21.54 -9.02
C LEU A 144 -0.75 -22.52 -7.83
N PRO A 145 0.06 -23.62 -7.77
CA PRO A 145 0.05 -24.54 -6.63
C PRO A 145 0.51 -23.90 -5.31
N LEU A 146 1.27 -22.82 -5.36
CA LEU A 146 1.80 -22.12 -4.19
C LEU A 146 0.92 -20.95 -3.73
N LEU A 147 -0.13 -20.59 -4.50
CA LEU A 147 -0.99 -19.47 -4.17
C LEU A 147 -2.00 -19.81 -3.08
N SER A 148 -2.10 -18.95 -2.09
CA SER A 148 -3.14 -18.99 -1.05
C SER A 148 -4.37 -18.20 -1.49
N LEU A 149 -5.39 -18.90 -2.00
CA LEU A 149 -6.61 -18.29 -2.49
C LEU A 149 -7.60 -18.03 -1.35
N MET A 150 -7.97 -16.78 -1.12
CA MET A 150 -8.93 -16.39 -0.09
C MET A 150 -10.17 -15.78 -0.74
N ILE A 151 -11.37 -16.24 -0.35
CA ILE A 151 -12.64 -15.70 -0.84
C ILE A 151 -13.45 -15.23 0.35
N VAL A 152 -13.70 -13.92 0.41
CA VAL A 152 -14.49 -13.30 1.48
C VAL A 152 -15.98 -13.62 1.31
N GLY A 153 -16.61 -14.07 2.38
CA GLY A 153 -18.01 -14.41 2.40
C GLY A 153 -18.53 -14.64 3.82
N ARG A 154 -19.82 -15.03 3.95
CA ARG A 154 -20.43 -15.23 5.27
C ARG A 154 -19.71 -16.23 6.18
N LYS A 155 -19.09 -17.26 5.59
CA LYS A 155 -18.36 -18.31 6.32
C LYS A 155 -16.86 -18.06 6.39
N GLN A 156 -16.35 -17.13 5.62
CA GLN A 156 -14.94 -16.78 5.51
C GLN A 156 -14.82 -15.27 5.67
N PRO A 157 -14.47 -14.78 6.87
CA PRO A 157 -14.32 -13.36 7.13
C PRO A 157 -13.19 -12.77 6.29
N PHE A 158 -13.13 -11.44 6.23
CA PHE A 158 -12.03 -10.73 5.57
C PHE A 158 -10.70 -11.10 6.24
N PRO A 159 -9.69 -11.53 5.46
CA PRO A 159 -8.41 -11.96 6.02
C PRO A 159 -7.65 -10.79 6.64
N PHE A 160 -6.77 -11.08 7.59
CA PHE A 160 -5.81 -10.11 8.05
C PHE A 160 -4.75 -9.90 6.96
N LEU A 161 -4.74 -8.71 6.37
CA LEU A 161 -3.72 -8.33 5.40
C LEU A 161 -2.52 -7.77 6.16
N LYS A 162 -1.36 -8.37 5.98
CA LYS A 162 -0.11 -7.87 6.59
C LYS A 162 0.27 -6.52 6.00
N GLY A 163 0.90 -5.67 6.81
CA GLY A 163 1.43 -4.40 6.37
C GLY A 163 2.52 -4.57 5.31
N GLN A 164 2.54 -3.66 4.34
CA GLN A 164 3.54 -3.59 3.26
C GLN A 164 3.58 -4.78 2.28
N GLU A 165 2.79 -5.84 2.49
CA GLU A 165 2.65 -6.92 1.52
C GLU A 165 1.72 -6.55 0.36
N ILE A 166 1.99 -7.14 -0.79
CA ILE A 166 1.23 -6.94 -2.02
C ILE A 166 0.22 -8.07 -2.19
N TYR A 167 -1.01 -7.72 -2.53
CA TYR A 167 -2.10 -8.67 -2.76
C TYR A 167 -2.75 -8.41 -4.11
N ALA A 168 -3.08 -9.46 -4.84
CA ALA A 168 -4.02 -9.39 -5.94
C ALA A 168 -5.45 -9.41 -5.40
N LEU A 169 -6.23 -8.41 -5.75
CA LEU A 169 -7.65 -8.25 -5.42
C LEU A 169 -8.48 -8.57 -6.66
N ALA A 170 -9.51 -9.39 -6.49
CA ALA A 170 -10.47 -9.72 -7.53
C ALA A 170 -11.91 -9.50 -7.05
N ILE A 171 -12.75 -8.93 -7.90
CA ILE A 171 -14.20 -8.92 -7.71
C ILE A 171 -14.74 -10.11 -8.48
N LEU A 172 -15.35 -11.04 -7.75
CA LEU A 172 -15.77 -12.35 -8.25
C LEU A 172 -17.29 -12.41 -8.36
N GLY A 173 -17.81 -12.53 -9.58
CA GLY A 173 -19.23 -12.78 -9.85
C GLY A 173 -19.58 -14.25 -9.65
N THR A 174 -20.64 -14.53 -8.89
CA THR A 174 -21.19 -15.86 -8.70
C THR A 174 -22.27 -16.17 -9.74
N LYS A 175 -22.60 -17.45 -9.95
CA LYS A 175 -23.72 -17.86 -10.82
C LYS A 175 -25.08 -17.30 -10.38
N SER A 176 -25.23 -16.95 -9.11
CA SER A 176 -26.44 -16.33 -8.55
C SER A 176 -26.47 -14.80 -8.66
N GLY A 177 -25.54 -14.19 -9.38
CA GLY A 177 -25.45 -12.72 -9.56
C GLY A 177 -24.90 -11.96 -8.36
N LYS A 178 -24.42 -12.66 -7.31
CA LYS A 178 -23.79 -12.01 -6.14
C LYS A 178 -22.31 -11.80 -6.40
N GLU A 179 -21.77 -10.73 -5.84
CA GLU A 179 -20.36 -10.41 -5.88
C GLU A 179 -19.66 -10.88 -4.59
N LYS A 180 -18.41 -11.30 -4.72
CA LYS A 180 -17.50 -11.67 -3.64
C LYS A 180 -16.15 -11.02 -3.86
N ILE A 181 -15.35 -10.94 -2.82
CA ILE A 181 -13.96 -10.48 -2.91
C ILE A 181 -13.05 -11.70 -2.87
N GLY A 182 -12.17 -11.80 -3.88
CA GLY A 182 -11.05 -12.74 -3.90
C GLY A 182 -9.77 -12.01 -3.60
N ILE A 183 -8.91 -12.58 -2.76
CA ILE A 183 -7.61 -12.02 -2.37
C ILE A 183 -6.56 -13.10 -2.49
N ILE A 184 -5.40 -12.75 -3.08
CA ILE A 184 -4.23 -13.63 -3.22
C ILE A 184 -3.00 -12.85 -2.77
N PRO A 185 -2.22 -13.32 -1.77
CA PRO A 185 -0.90 -12.77 -1.47
C PRO A 185 0.03 -12.95 -2.67
N CYS A 186 0.70 -11.87 -3.09
CA CYS A 186 1.66 -11.91 -4.19
C CYS A 186 3.12 -12.03 -3.69
N SER A 187 3.35 -11.83 -2.39
CA SER A 187 4.68 -12.00 -1.80
C SER A 187 4.91 -13.48 -1.47
N SER A 188 6.02 -14.03 -1.93
CA SER A 188 6.44 -15.41 -1.65
C SER A 188 7.95 -15.47 -1.57
N GLU A 189 8.50 -16.20 -0.59
CA GLU A 189 9.93 -16.49 -0.52
C GLU A 189 10.37 -17.50 -1.60
N MET A 190 9.41 -18.25 -2.16
CA MET A 190 9.67 -19.31 -3.15
C MET A 190 9.63 -18.80 -4.59
N ILE A 191 8.96 -17.68 -4.85
CA ILE A 191 8.75 -17.15 -6.19
C ILE A 191 9.32 -15.72 -6.25
N PRO A 192 10.29 -15.45 -7.14
CA PRO A 192 10.84 -14.11 -7.28
C PRO A 192 9.76 -13.16 -7.82
N ARG A 193 9.78 -11.90 -7.38
CA ARG A 193 8.85 -10.89 -7.86
C ARG A 193 9.06 -10.54 -9.32
N LEU A 194 10.35 -10.53 -9.77
CA LEU A 194 10.72 -10.30 -11.17
C LEU A 194 10.84 -11.65 -11.88
N ILE A 195 9.87 -11.96 -12.73
CA ILE A 195 9.83 -13.19 -13.53
C ILE A 195 10.53 -12.91 -14.87
N PRO A 196 11.68 -13.57 -15.18
CA PRO A 196 12.33 -13.38 -16.47
C PRO A 196 11.45 -13.95 -17.59
N VAL A 197 11.37 -13.22 -18.71
CA VAL A 197 10.66 -13.67 -19.93
C VAL A 197 11.66 -14.41 -20.81
N PRO A 198 11.50 -15.72 -21.06
CA PRO A 198 12.45 -16.52 -21.84
C PRO A 198 12.64 -15.99 -23.25
N GLY A 199 13.87 -16.06 -23.74
CA GLY A 199 14.22 -15.60 -25.08
C GLY A 199 14.29 -14.10 -25.26
N LEU A 200 13.96 -13.32 -24.22
CA LEU A 200 14.11 -11.86 -24.18
C LEU A 200 15.14 -11.49 -23.11
N GLU A 201 16.28 -10.97 -23.54
CA GLU A 201 17.33 -10.55 -22.61
C GLU A 201 16.85 -9.39 -21.75
N SER A 202 17.22 -9.40 -20.47
CA SER A 202 16.89 -8.33 -19.48
C SER A 202 15.43 -7.89 -19.47
N THR A 203 14.51 -8.81 -19.80
CA THR A 203 13.07 -8.56 -19.86
C THR A 203 12.35 -9.33 -18.77
N TYR A 204 11.53 -8.62 -17.97
CA TYR A 204 10.90 -9.17 -16.80
C TYR A 204 9.41 -8.84 -16.75
N MET A 205 8.62 -9.74 -16.15
CA MET A 205 7.24 -9.51 -15.75
C MET A 205 7.14 -9.53 -14.22
N LEU A 206 6.31 -8.69 -13.65
CA LEU A 206 6.03 -8.73 -12.22
C LEU A 206 5.13 -9.91 -11.87
N LEU A 207 5.41 -10.57 -10.75
CA LEU A 207 4.60 -11.67 -10.24
C LEU A 207 3.14 -11.26 -10.04
N GLU A 208 2.89 -10.08 -9.48
CA GLU A 208 1.54 -9.55 -9.29
C GLU A 208 0.79 -9.35 -10.62
N GLU A 209 1.47 -8.94 -11.70
CA GLU A 209 0.87 -8.83 -13.02
C GLU A 209 0.57 -10.20 -13.63
N LEU A 210 1.46 -11.18 -13.43
CA LEU A 210 1.25 -12.57 -13.82
C LEU A 210 0.01 -13.14 -13.11
N ILE A 211 -0.08 -12.96 -11.79
CA ILE A 211 -1.23 -13.41 -10.99
C ILE A 211 -2.51 -12.71 -11.46
N LEU A 212 -2.50 -11.38 -11.63
CA LEU A 212 -3.65 -10.62 -12.10
C LEU A 212 -4.14 -11.09 -13.47
N HIS A 213 -3.23 -11.49 -14.38
CA HIS A 213 -3.62 -12.00 -15.69
C HIS A 213 -4.38 -13.32 -15.58
N PHE A 214 -3.88 -14.24 -14.76
CA PHE A 214 -4.42 -15.59 -14.60
C PHE A 214 -5.41 -15.75 -13.43
N LEU A 215 -5.95 -14.67 -12.87
CA LEU A 215 -7.02 -14.74 -11.87
C LEU A 215 -8.21 -15.61 -12.28
N PRO A 216 -8.67 -15.64 -13.56
CA PRO A 216 -9.75 -16.54 -13.98
C PRO A 216 -9.38 -18.02 -13.83
N ALA A 217 -8.11 -18.39 -13.98
CA ALA A 217 -7.65 -19.76 -13.77
C ALA A 217 -7.53 -20.07 -12.27
N ALA A 218 -7.07 -19.11 -11.45
CA ALA A 218 -6.97 -19.25 -10.00
C ALA A 218 -8.35 -19.38 -9.35
N PHE A 219 -9.30 -18.53 -9.72
CA PHE A 219 -10.67 -18.56 -9.20
C PHE A 219 -11.63 -19.30 -10.14
N SER A 220 -11.27 -20.53 -10.56
CA SER A 220 -12.10 -21.37 -11.40
C SER A 220 -13.50 -21.57 -10.78
N GLY A 221 -14.56 -21.29 -11.50
CA GLY A 221 -15.94 -21.32 -10.97
C GLY A 221 -16.54 -19.96 -10.61
N TYR A 222 -15.75 -18.88 -10.70
CA TYR A 222 -16.19 -17.50 -10.58
C TYR A 222 -15.87 -16.73 -11.86
N LYS A 223 -16.68 -15.71 -12.17
CA LYS A 223 -16.34 -14.74 -13.21
C LYS A 223 -15.56 -13.60 -12.56
N VAL A 224 -14.32 -13.36 -12.97
CA VAL A 224 -13.56 -12.16 -12.55
C VAL A 224 -14.17 -10.95 -13.25
N LEU A 225 -14.75 -10.02 -12.48
CA LEU A 225 -15.40 -8.81 -12.96
C LEU A 225 -14.41 -7.65 -13.02
N GLU A 226 -13.68 -7.45 -11.92
CA GLU A 226 -12.69 -6.39 -11.75
C GLU A 226 -11.48 -6.95 -11.02
N LYS A 227 -10.35 -6.29 -11.16
CA LYS A 227 -9.10 -6.69 -10.52
C LYS A 227 -8.18 -5.50 -10.28
N SER A 228 -7.45 -5.54 -9.18
CA SER A 228 -6.44 -4.54 -8.81
C SER A 228 -5.32 -5.19 -8.00
N VAL A 229 -4.18 -4.55 -7.92
CA VAL A 229 -3.20 -4.84 -6.87
C VAL A 229 -3.55 -3.98 -5.67
N LEU A 230 -3.44 -4.54 -4.50
CA LEU A 230 -3.77 -3.92 -3.23
C LEU A 230 -2.57 -4.01 -2.28
N ARG A 231 -2.31 -2.93 -1.55
CA ARG A 231 -1.33 -2.88 -0.47
C ARG A 231 -1.88 -2.07 0.70
N VAL A 232 -1.67 -2.56 1.92
CA VAL A 232 -2.09 -1.90 3.15
C VAL A 232 -0.86 -1.44 3.92
N THR A 233 -0.87 -0.20 4.43
CA THR A 233 0.08 0.25 5.45
C THR A 233 -0.64 0.29 6.79
N ARG A 234 0.00 -0.24 7.83
CA ARG A 234 -0.56 -0.31 9.19
C ARG A 234 0.20 0.57 10.16
N ASN A 235 -0.49 1.00 11.20
CA ASN A 235 0.11 1.67 12.35
C ASN A 235 1.03 0.68 13.07
N ALA A 236 2.30 0.99 13.19
CA ALA A 236 3.39 0.20 13.76
C ALA A 236 3.56 -1.22 13.17
N ASP A 237 4.78 -1.63 12.97
CA ASP A 237 5.15 -3.00 12.57
C ASP A 237 5.55 -3.79 13.82
N ILE A 238 4.55 -4.34 14.51
CA ILE A 238 4.82 -5.31 15.57
C ILE A 238 4.75 -6.69 14.91
N ASP A 239 5.87 -7.39 14.91
CA ASP A 239 5.92 -8.79 14.52
C ASP A 239 5.04 -9.61 15.47
N VAL A 240 3.82 -9.90 15.02
CA VAL A 240 2.81 -10.64 15.79
C VAL A 240 3.34 -12.03 16.19
N ASN A 241 4.30 -12.55 15.43
CA ASN A 241 4.92 -13.86 15.71
C ASN A 241 5.89 -13.82 16.92
N LYS A 242 6.39 -12.63 17.30
CA LYS A 242 7.26 -12.43 18.48
C LYS A 242 6.49 -12.26 19.80
N VAL A 243 5.18 -12.27 19.77
CA VAL A 243 4.30 -12.02 20.93
C VAL A 243 3.83 -13.32 21.59
N TYR A 244 4.22 -14.48 21.06
CA TYR A 244 3.99 -15.76 21.74
C TYR A 244 4.94 -15.87 22.93
N ASP A 245 4.45 -15.49 24.10
CA ASP A 245 5.07 -15.74 25.38
C ASP A 245 4.55 -17.10 25.89
N GLU A 246 5.43 -18.10 25.94
CA GLU A 246 5.08 -19.47 26.35
C GLU A 246 4.56 -19.54 27.80
N ASP A 247 4.84 -18.50 28.60
CA ASP A 247 4.43 -18.42 30.01
C ASP A 247 3.01 -17.86 30.24
N LEU A 248 2.34 -17.35 29.17
CA LEU A 248 0.99 -16.80 29.28
C LEU A 248 -0.09 -17.85 28.99
N ASN A 249 -1.17 -17.83 29.78
CA ASN A 249 -2.32 -18.66 29.47
C ASN A 249 -3.04 -18.20 28.20
N TYR A 250 -3.75 -19.12 27.53
CA TYR A 250 -4.43 -18.87 26.24
C TYR A 250 -5.33 -17.61 26.22
N ARG A 251 -6.00 -17.31 27.35
CA ARG A 251 -6.89 -16.14 27.48
C ARG A 251 -6.10 -14.83 27.44
N ASP A 252 -4.97 -14.78 28.14
CA ASP A 252 -4.14 -13.58 28.22
C ASP A 252 -3.34 -13.40 26.92
N GLN A 253 -2.92 -14.49 26.27
CA GLN A 253 -2.36 -14.47 24.92
C GLN A 253 -3.37 -13.89 23.93
N MET A 254 -4.63 -14.34 23.94
CA MET A 254 -5.68 -13.80 23.09
C MET A 254 -6.02 -12.35 23.41
N ALA A 255 -6.02 -11.93 24.67
CA ALA A 255 -6.21 -10.54 25.05
C ALA A 255 -5.07 -9.65 24.56
N GLN A 256 -3.82 -10.13 24.59
CA GLN A 256 -2.67 -9.44 24.00
C GLN A 256 -2.77 -9.35 22.47
N VAL A 257 -3.11 -10.45 21.79
CA VAL A 257 -3.33 -10.46 20.34
C VAL A 257 -4.42 -9.47 19.93
N VAL A 258 -5.51 -9.38 20.68
CA VAL A 258 -6.59 -8.39 20.41
C VAL A 258 -6.10 -6.96 20.64
N LYS A 259 -5.32 -6.69 21.72
CA LYS A 259 -4.70 -5.38 21.95
C LYS A 259 -3.73 -4.99 20.84
N LEU A 260 -2.92 -5.94 20.37
CA LEU A 260 -1.96 -5.73 19.30
C LEU A 260 -2.66 -5.51 17.95
N ARG A 261 -3.75 -6.24 17.67
CA ARG A 261 -4.55 -6.00 16.46
C ARG A 261 -5.12 -4.58 16.40
N LYS A 262 -5.51 -4.00 17.54
CA LYS A 262 -5.92 -2.58 17.61
C LYS A 262 -4.75 -1.62 17.33
N LYS A 263 -3.55 -1.94 17.78
CA LYS A 263 -2.34 -1.16 17.49
C LYS A 263 -1.85 -1.28 16.04
N LEU A 264 -2.25 -2.36 15.33
CA LEU A 264 -1.94 -2.59 13.92
C LEU A 264 -3.07 -2.10 13.00
N ALA A 265 -3.81 -1.07 13.40
CA ALA A 265 -4.88 -0.51 12.57
C ALA A 265 -4.35 -0.07 11.20
N PRO A 266 -5.07 -0.35 10.10
CA PRO A 266 -4.71 0.19 8.80
C PRO A 266 -4.75 1.73 8.82
N VAL A 267 -3.78 2.37 8.17
CA VAL A 267 -3.69 3.82 8.05
C VAL A 267 -3.70 4.29 6.60
N ARG A 268 -3.44 3.37 5.65
CA ARG A 268 -3.45 3.66 4.21
C ARG A 268 -3.77 2.40 3.41
N LEU A 269 -4.56 2.56 2.36
CA LEU A 269 -4.81 1.58 1.31
C LEU A 269 -4.30 2.11 -0.02
N GLU A 270 -3.51 1.32 -0.74
CA GLU A 270 -3.01 1.62 -2.08
C GLU A 270 -3.60 0.63 -3.07
N LEU A 271 -4.05 1.12 -4.22
CA LEU A 271 -4.60 0.34 -5.34
C LEU A 271 -3.90 0.74 -6.64
N THR A 272 -3.66 -0.21 -7.57
CA THR A 272 -3.04 0.10 -8.88
C THR A 272 -4.06 0.35 -9.98
N ARG A 273 -5.30 -0.09 -9.79
CA ARG A 273 -6.37 0.02 -10.79
C ARG A 273 -7.66 0.42 -10.11
N ASP A 274 -8.44 1.22 -10.82
CA ASP A 274 -9.77 1.56 -10.38
C ASP A 274 -10.65 0.31 -10.34
N ILE A 275 -11.41 0.19 -9.26
CA ILE A 275 -12.49 -0.78 -9.08
C ILE A 275 -13.76 -0.02 -8.71
N ALA A 276 -14.92 -0.65 -8.89
CA ALA A 276 -16.20 0.01 -8.61
C ALA A 276 -16.22 0.65 -7.21
N PRO A 277 -16.68 1.91 -7.07
CA PRO A 277 -16.68 2.65 -5.79
C PRO A 277 -17.32 1.87 -4.64
N LYS A 278 -18.40 1.12 -4.92
CA LYS A 278 -19.06 0.23 -3.95
C LYS A 278 -18.12 -0.84 -3.39
N MET A 279 -17.21 -1.33 -4.21
CA MET A 279 -16.26 -2.36 -3.77
C MET A 279 -15.11 -1.74 -2.98
N VAL A 280 -14.67 -0.53 -3.36
CA VAL A 280 -13.75 0.27 -2.54
C VAL A 280 -14.35 0.50 -1.16
N ASP A 281 -15.62 0.94 -1.09
CA ASP A 281 -16.35 1.12 0.18
C ASP A 281 -16.39 -0.17 1.01
N THR A 282 -16.61 -1.30 0.35
CA THR A 282 -16.64 -2.60 1.02
C THR A 282 -15.27 -2.97 1.61
N VAL A 283 -14.19 -2.78 0.86
CA VAL A 283 -12.81 -3.04 1.32
C VAL A 283 -12.45 -2.07 2.46
N CYS A 284 -12.76 -0.79 2.32
CA CYS A 284 -12.56 0.23 3.35
C CYS A 284 -13.29 -0.12 4.65
N ASN A 285 -14.56 -0.57 4.57
CA ASN A 285 -15.32 -0.98 5.74
C ASN A 285 -14.69 -2.19 6.47
N TYR A 286 -14.13 -3.16 5.74
CA TYR A 286 -13.40 -4.28 6.33
C TYR A 286 -12.08 -3.85 6.98
N LEU A 287 -11.43 -2.82 6.44
CA LEU A 287 -10.16 -2.30 6.92
C LEU A 287 -10.34 -1.14 7.92
N GLU A 288 -11.56 -0.70 8.18
CA GLU A 288 -11.88 0.48 9.03
C GLU A 288 -11.18 1.77 8.54
N LEU A 289 -11.06 1.93 7.22
CA LEU A 289 -10.48 3.10 6.55
C LEU A 289 -11.55 4.01 5.98
N THR A 290 -11.23 5.29 5.88
CA THR A 290 -12.01 6.29 5.11
C THR A 290 -11.58 6.30 3.64
N LYS A 291 -12.41 6.89 2.77
CA LYS A 291 -12.06 7.04 1.34
C LYS A 291 -10.83 7.91 1.10
N ASP A 292 -10.60 8.89 1.96
CA ASP A 292 -9.45 9.79 1.86
C ASP A 292 -8.11 9.09 2.15
N GLN A 293 -8.16 7.92 2.79
CA GLN A 293 -6.99 7.06 3.05
C GLN A 293 -6.72 6.05 1.91
N VAL A 294 -7.48 6.12 0.81
CA VAL A 294 -7.28 5.28 -0.38
C VAL A 294 -6.50 6.06 -1.43
N PHE A 295 -5.39 5.51 -1.87
CA PHE A 295 -4.51 6.08 -2.88
C PHE A 295 -4.48 5.19 -4.12
N TYR A 296 -4.59 5.80 -5.28
CA TYR A 296 -4.44 5.13 -6.55
C TYR A 296 -3.05 5.45 -7.12
N SER A 297 -2.28 4.42 -7.46
CA SER A 297 -0.98 4.57 -8.11
C SER A 297 -1.04 4.01 -9.52
N LYS A 298 -0.56 4.77 -10.48
CA LYS A 298 -0.37 4.31 -11.86
C LYS A 298 0.96 3.56 -12.02
N ALA A 299 1.86 3.76 -11.05
CA ALA A 299 3.14 3.09 -10.96
C ALA A 299 3.01 1.78 -10.16
N GLN A 300 4.13 1.05 -10.05
CA GLN A 300 4.18 -0.13 -9.21
C GLN A 300 3.94 0.22 -7.74
N ILE A 301 3.18 -0.61 -7.03
CA ILE A 301 3.03 -0.54 -5.59
C ILE A 301 4.15 -1.32 -4.91
N GLY A 302 4.75 -0.73 -3.87
CA GLY A 302 5.77 -1.36 -3.07
C GLY A 302 7.19 -1.04 -3.52
N ARG A 303 8.17 -1.52 -2.76
CA ARG A 303 9.59 -1.34 -3.06
C ARG A 303 9.95 -2.10 -4.33
N ALA A 304 10.73 -1.46 -5.21
CA ALA A 304 11.62 -2.20 -6.07
C ALA A 304 12.68 -2.83 -5.15
N SER A 305 12.50 -4.09 -4.83
CA SER A 305 13.51 -4.86 -4.07
C SER A 305 14.47 -5.49 -5.04
#